data_c744b070e264608f29e39a86ec982725
#
_entry.id   c744b070e264608f29e39a86ec982725
#
_cell.length_a   1.000
_cell.length_b   1.000
_cell.length_c   1.000
_cell.angle_alpha   90.00
_cell.angle_beta   90.00
_cell.angle_gamma   90.00
#
_symmetry.space_group_name_H-M   'P 1'
#
loop_
_entity.id
_entity.type
_entity.pdbx_description
1 polymer ?
#
loop_
_entity_poly.entity_id
_entity_poly.type
_entity_poly.pdbx_seq_one_letter_code
_entity_poly.pdbx_strand_id
1 'polypeptide(L)'
;MHEMSLAEGILKIALEYAEDNEAQKVEEIGLLIGEMSGVVVDSLDFGFKMLAKGTIAEGAKLVVKETPLIGRCTKCGEEMHVDHYDFWCKKCGDGVLEIISGREMQVEYLEVE
;
A
#
# COMPACT_ATOMS: atom_id res chain seq x y z
N MET A 1 1.86 5.40 11.06
CA MET A 1 0.52 5.06 10.59
C MET A 1 -0.05 3.87 11.34
N HIS A 2 -1.31 3.94 11.67
CA HIS A 2 -1.99 2.85 12.39
C HIS A 2 -2.63 1.90 11.39
N GLU A 3 -2.26 0.63 11.46
CA GLU A 3 -2.82 -0.40 10.56
C GLU A 3 -4.33 -0.50 10.66
N MET A 4 -4.89 -0.28 11.85
CA MET A 4 -6.36 -0.33 12.01
C MET A 4 -7.07 0.77 11.24
N SER A 5 -6.53 1.99 11.25
CA SER A 5 -7.12 3.10 10.48
C SER A 5 -7.05 2.81 8.98
N LEU A 6 -5.94 2.23 8.54
CA LEU A 6 -5.77 1.83 7.14
C LEU A 6 -6.76 0.72 6.79
N ALA A 7 -6.91 -0.27 7.67
CA ALA A 7 -7.86 -1.37 7.46
C ALA A 7 -9.29 -0.84 7.35
N GLU A 8 -9.68 0.12 8.19
CA GLU A 8 -10.99 0.74 8.12
C GLU A 8 -11.22 1.43 6.78
N GLY A 9 -10.21 2.18 6.30
CA GLY A 9 -10.30 2.87 5.02
C GLY A 9 -10.43 1.90 3.85
N ILE A 10 -9.67 0.81 3.88
CA ILE A 10 -9.73 -0.22 2.84
C ILE A 10 -11.10 -0.88 2.83
N LEU A 11 -11.61 -1.23 4.00
CA LEU A 11 -12.94 -1.85 4.10
C LEU A 11 -14.02 -0.92 3.55
N LYS A 12 -13.96 0.37 3.91
CA LYS A 12 -14.91 1.35 3.42
C LYS A 12 -14.91 1.43 1.90
N ILE A 13 -13.74 1.51 1.30
CA ILE A 13 -13.59 1.55 -0.16
C ILE A 13 -14.20 0.29 -0.78
N ALA A 14 -13.88 -0.88 -0.20
CA ALA A 14 -14.37 -2.15 -0.74
C ALA A 14 -15.88 -2.25 -0.67
N LEU A 15 -16.48 -1.85 0.46
CA LEU A 15 -17.92 -1.92 0.63
C LEU A 15 -18.65 -0.94 -0.28
N GLU A 16 -18.13 0.27 -0.44
CA GLU A 16 -18.72 1.27 -1.34
C GLU A 16 -18.66 0.80 -2.79
N TYR A 17 -17.52 0.25 -3.21
CA TYR A 17 -17.38 -0.28 -4.56
C TYR A 17 -18.35 -1.43 -4.81
N ALA A 18 -18.46 -2.34 -3.84
CA ALA A 18 -19.36 -3.48 -3.96
C ALA A 18 -20.82 -3.04 -4.05
N GLU A 19 -21.20 -2.06 -3.26
CA GLU A 19 -22.55 -1.52 -3.29
C GLU A 19 -22.86 -0.87 -4.65
N ASP A 20 -21.93 -0.05 -5.15
CA ASP A 20 -22.09 0.64 -6.44
C ASP A 20 -22.20 -0.35 -7.61
N ASN A 21 -21.63 -1.52 -7.48
CA ASN A 21 -21.63 -2.55 -8.52
C ASN A 21 -22.64 -3.69 -8.22
N GLU A 22 -23.47 -3.50 -7.23
CA GLU A 22 -24.48 -4.48 -6.81
C GLU A 22 -23.88 -5.86 -6.53
N ALA A 23 -22.64 -5.87 -6.01
CA ALA A 23 -21.95 -7.11 -5.67
C ALA A 23 -22.48 -7.70 -4.38
N GLN A 24 -22.45 -9.02 -4.28
CA GLN A 24 -22.91 -9.73 -3.10
C GLN A 24 -21.77 -10.14 -2.18
N LYS A 25 -20.54 -10.13 -2.72
CA LYS A 25 -19.39 -10.58 -1.96
C LYS A 25 -18.13 -9.91 -2.51
N VAL A 26 -17.24 -9.53 -1.59
CA VAL A 26 -15.88 -9.08 -1.94
C VAL A 26 -14.96 -10.28 -1.73
N GLU A 27 -14.28 -10.71 -2.77
CA GLU A 27 -13.43 -11.90 -2.72
C GLU A 27 -11.96 -11.58 -2.50
N GLU A 28 -11.48 -10.50 -3.13
CA GLU A 28 -10.08 -10.16 -3.05
C GLU A 28 -9.88 -8.66 -3.20
N ILE A 29 -8.90 -8.14 -2.46
CA ILE A 29 -8.55 -6.72 -2.49
C ILE A 29 -7.05 -6.63 -2.75
N GLY A 30 -6.68 -6.02 -3.87
CA GLY A 30 -5.27 -5.80 -4.20
C GLY A 30 -4.82 -4.44 -3.71
N LEU A 31 -3.73 -4.42 -2.94
CA LEU A 31 -3.17 -3.21 -2.35
C LEU A 31 -1.78 -2.93 -2.90
N LEU A 32 -1.50 -1.67 -3.12
CA LEU A 32 -0.16 -1.22 -3.45
C LEU A 32 0.34 -0.40 -2.27
N ILE A 33 1.38 -0.88 -1.61
CA ILE A 33 1.91 -0.24 -0.40
C ILE A 33 3.41 -0.01 -0.57
N GLY A 34 3.84 1.24 -0.40
CA GLY A 34 5.23 1.59 -0.53
C GLY A 34 6.06 1.23 0.69
N GLU A 35 7.33 0.93 0.46
CA GLU A 35 8.28 0.59 1.52
C GLU A 35 8.34 1.66 2.60
N MET A 36 8.21 2.94 2.20
CA MET A 36 8.31 4.07 3.13
C MET A 36 7.13 4.17 4.11
N SER A 37 6.02 3.49 3.81
CA SER A 37 4.82 3.58 4.65
C SER A 37 5.02 3.01 6.05
N GLY A 38 5.93 2.06 6.19
CA GLY A 38 6.16 1.39 7.46
C GLY A 38 5.03 0.48 7.92
N VAL A 39 4.10 0.17 7.03
CA VAL A 39 2.96 -0.70 7.36
C VAL A 39 3.42 -2.12 7.61
N VAL A 40 2.98 -2.70 8.72
CA VAL A 40 3.20 -4.11 9.02
C VAL A 40 2.06 -4.90 8.39
N VAL A 41 2.36 -5.61 7.31
CA VAL A 41 1.34 -6.30 6.51
C VAL A 41 0.52 -7.29 7.32
N ASP A 42 1.17 -8.07 8.19
CA ASP A 42 0.45 -9.05 9.00
C ASP A 42 -0.55 -8.40 9.95
N SER A 43 -0.18 -7.26 10.53
CA SER A 43 -1.07 -6.51 11.40
C SER A 43 -2.24 -5.92 10.62
N LEU A 44 -1.97 -5.43 9.42
CA LEU A 44 -3.01 -4.91 8.55
C LEU A 44 -4.01 -6.00 8.19
N ASP A 45 -3.51 -7.17 7.78
CA ASP A 45 -4.35 -8.30 7.39
C ASP A 45 -5.22 -8.76 8.56
N PHE A 46 -4.63 -8.87 9.74
CA PHE A 46 -5.36 -9.25 10.95
C PHE A 46 -6.47 -8.23 11.28
N GLY A 47 -6.13 -6.95 11.27
CA GLY A 47 -7.08 -5.88 11.55
C GLY A 47 -8.22 -5.85 10.54
N PHE A 48 -7.90 -6.04 9.27
CA PHE A 48 -8.90 -6.07 8.22
C PHE A 48 -9.87 -7.24 8.43
N LYS A 49 -9.35 -8.42 8.71
CA LYS A 49 -10.18 -9.61 8.94
C LYS A 49 -11.12 -9.43 10.13
N MET A 50 -10.65 -8.75 11.17
CA MET A 50 -11.49 -8.45 12.33
C MET A 50 -12.63 -7.50 11.96
N LEU A 51 -12.31 -6.44 11.24
CA LEU A 51 -13.32 -5.44 10.86
C LEU A 51 -14.30 -5.95 9.82
N ALA A 52 -13.85 -6.84 8.96
CA ALA A 52 -14.70 -7.36 7.87
C ALA A 52 -15.75 -8.36 8.34
N LYS A 53 -15.66 -8.87 9.55
CA LYS A 53 -16.63 -9.84 10.07
C LYS A 53 -18.04 -9.26 10.05
N GLY A 54 -18.98 -10.04 9.54
CA GLY A 54 -20.38 -9.62 9.45
C GLY A 54 -20.67 -8.74 8.24
N THR A 55 -19.69 -8.51 7.37
CA THR A 55 -19.89 -7.75 6.13
C THR A 55 -19.73 -8.66 4.94
N ILE A 56 -20.07 -8.16 3.75
CA ILE A 56 -19.85 -8.92 2.51
C ILE A 56 -18.37 -9.07 2.15
N ALA A 57 -17.48 -8.40 2.88
CA ALA A 57 -16.05 -8.54 2.72
C ALA A 57 -15.43 -9.58 3.67
N GLU A 58 -16.28 -10.24 4.48
CA GLU A 58 -15.79 -11.30 5.37
C GLU A 58 -15.16 -12.42 4.54
N GLY A 59 -13.93 -12.81 4.89
CA GLY A 59 -13.22 -13.82 4.14
C GLY A 59 -12.47 -13.30 2.92
N ALA A 60 -12.57 -12.02 2.62
CA ALA A 60 -11.83 -11.42 1.51
C ALA A 60 -10.34 -11.53 1.74
N LYS A 61 -9.61 -11.82 0.67
CA LYS A 61 -8.16 -11.95 0.72
C LYS A 61 -7.51 -10.61 0.40
N LEU A 62 -6.54 -10.20 1.22
CA LEU A 62 -5.71 -9.04 0.91
C LEU A 62 -4.47 -9.49 0.17
N VAL A 63 -4.24 -8.95 -1.01
CA VAL A 63 -3.02 -9.22 -1.78
C VAL A 63 -2.21 -7.93 -1.80
N VAL A 64 -1.10 -7.93 -1.10
CA VAL A 64 -0.27 -6.74 -0.95
C VAL A 64 0.93 -6.82 -1.88
N LYS A 65 1.06 -5.78 -2.71
CA LYS A 65 2.23 -5.60 -3.56
C LYS A 65 3.03 -4.44 -2.95
N GLU A 66 4.27 -4.71 -2.59
CA GLU A 66 5.13 -3.68 -2.02
C GLU A 66 5.97 -3.03 -3.11
N THR A 67 6.07 -1.69 -3.06
CA THR A 67 6.94 -0.95 -3.98
C THR A 67 8.17 -0.49 -3.25
N PRO A 68 9.36 -0.67 -3.85
CA PRO A 68 10.61 -0.28 -3.20
C PRO A 68 10.76 1.23 -3.11
N LEU A 69 11.49 1.68 -2.11
CA LEU A 69 11.79 3.09 -1.93
C LEU A 69 12.97 3.45 -2.84
N ILE A 70 12.66 4.12 -3.93
CA ILE A 70 13.65 4.51 -4.95
C ILE A 70 13.75 6.02 -5.01
N GLY A 71 14.98 6.52 -5.04
CA GLY A 71 15.25 7.93 -5.21
C GLY A 71 16.04 8.17 -6.50
N ARG A 72 15.86 9.35 -7.07
CA ARG A 72 16.62 9.80 -8.24
C ARG A 72 17.46 11.01 -7.84
N CYS A 73 18.74 10.97 -8.15
CA CYS A 73 19.63 12.08 -7.83
C CYS A 73 19.24 13.32 -8.62
N THR A 74 19.10 14.45 -7.91
CA THR A 74 18.75 15.72 -8.54
C THR A 74 19.87 16.30 -9.38
N LYS A 75 21.10 15.82 -9.20
CA LYS A 75 22.27 16.29 -9.95
C LYS A 75 22.65 15.37 -11.11
N CYS A 76 22.87 14.08 -10.84
CA CYS A 76 23.34 13.16 -11.88
C CYS A 76 22.24 12.32 -12.52
N GLY A 77 21.01 12.33 -11.96
CA GLY A 77 19.89 11.59 -12.52
C GLY A 77 19.89 10.10 -12.25
N GLU A 78 20.87 9.58 -11.51
CA GLU A 78 20.94 8.15 -11.20
C GLU A 78 19.84 7.75 -10.23
N GLU A 79 19.21 6.61 -10.49
CA GLU A 79 18.17 6.06 -9.61
C GLU A 79 18.79 4.96 -8.76
N MET A 80 18.38 4.91 -7.49
CA MET A 80 18.92 3.92 -6.56
C MET A 80 17.94 3.68 -5.41
N HIS A 81 18.07 2.52 -4.78
CA HIS A 81 17.30 2.21 -3.59
C HIS A 81 17.77 3.09 -2.43
N VAL A 82 16.83 3.64 -1.68
CA VAL A 82 17.14 4.44 -0.50
C VAL A 82 17.20 3.51 0.71
N ASP A 83 18.38 3.38 1.31
CA ASP A 83 18.61 2.55 2.48
C ASP A 83 18.66 3.41 3.75
N HIS A 84 18.00 2.97 4.80
CA HIS A 84 18.06 3.61 6.11
C HIS A 84 17.77 5.12 6.08
N TYR A 85 16.88 5.55 5.17
CA TYR A 85 16.51 6.96 4.98
C TYR A 85 17.70 7.86 4.66
N ASP A 86 18.74 7.29 4.02
CA ASP A 86 19.88 8.05 3.54
C ASP A 86 19.57 8.55 2.13
N PHE A 87 19.28 9.85 2.02
CA PHE A 87 18.86 10.47 0.77
C PHE A 87 20.02 11.12 -0.01
N TRP A 88 21.26 10.72 0.28
CA TRP A 88 22.39 11.18 -0.49
C TRP A 88 22.69 10.25 -1.65
N CYS A 89 23.06 10.82 -2.79
CA CYS A 89 23.44 10.04 -3.95
C CYS A 89 24.77 9.31 -3.67
N LYS A 90 24.75 7.99 -3.83
CA LYS A 90 25.92 7.16 -3.61
C LYS A 90 26.87 7.19 -4.80
N LYS A 91 26.38 7.63 -5.97
CA LYS A 91 27.18 7.65 -7.19
C LYS A 91 27.98 8.92 -7.33
N CYS A 92 27.36 10.09 -7.29
CA CYS A 92 28.08 11.35 -7.43
C CYS A 92 28.50 11.95 -6.08
N GLY A 93 27.91 11.51 -4.98
CA GLY A 93 28.26 11.94 -3.64
C GLY A 93 27.79 13.34 -3.26
N ASP A 94 27.16 14.05 -4.16
CA ASP A 94 26.90 15.48 -4.05
C ASP A 94 25.44 15.84 -4.17
N GLY A 95 24.63 14.96 -4.72
CA GLY A 95 23.23 15.20 -4.95
C GLY A 95 22.34 14.61 -3.88
N VAL A 96 21.13 15.16 -3.76
CA VAL A 96 20.08 14.66 -2.88
C VAL A 96 19.13 13.84 -3.72
N LEU A 97 18.68 12.72 -3.17
CA LEU A 97 17.73 11.83 -3.86
C LEU A 97 16.32 12.36 -3.69
N GLU A 98 15.61 12.44 -4.82
CA GLU A 98 14.18 12.74 -4.85
C GLU A 98 13.42 11.44 -4.97
N ILE A 99 12.43 11.22 -4.09
CA ILE A 99 11.69 9.96 -4.06
C ILE A 99 10.81 9.84 -5.29
N ILE A 100 10.97 8.76 -6.04
CA ILE A 100 10.16 8.46 -7.22
C ILE A 100 9.29 7.23 -7.06
N SER A 101 9.50 6.44 -6.01
CA SER A 101 8.69 5.25 -5.71
C SER A 101 8.86 4.90 -4.23
N GLY A 102 7.85 4.25 -3.63
CA GLY A 102 7.93 3.78 -2.27
C GLY A 102 7.00 4.49 -1.30
N ARG A 103 6.19 5.44 -1.77
CA ARG A 103 5.20 6.14 -0.95
C ARG A 103 3.77 5.71 -1.21
N GLU A 104 3.57 4.82 -2.15
CA GLU A 104 2.23 4.42 -2.57
C GLU A 104 1.44 3.81 -1.42
N MET A 105 0.15 4.07 -1.41
CA MET A 105 -0.77 3.49 -0.45
C MET A 105 -2.16 3.59 -1.06
N GLN A 106 -2.54 2.56 -1.81
CA GLN A 106 -3.79 2.60 -2.57
C GLN A 106 -4.36 1.21 -2.80
N VAL A 107 -5.67 1.20 -2.99
CA VAL A 107 -6.36 0.00 -3.45
C VAL A 107 -6.16 -0.06 -4.96
N GLU A 108 -5.48 -1.09 -5.42
CA GLU A 108 -5.17 -1.25 -6.84
C GLU A 108 -6.30 -1.92 -7.60
N TYR A 109 -6.94 -2.90 -7.00
CA TYR A 109 -8.07 -3.60 -7.61
C TYR A 109 -8.94 -4.25 -6.57
N LEU A 110 -10.15 -4.60 -6.98
CA LEU A 110 -11.10 -5.36 -6.18
C LEU A 110 -11.69 -6.46 -7.03
N GLU A 111 -11.79 -7.67 -6.48
CA GLU A 111 -12.51 -8.76 -7.10
C GLU A 111 -13.78 -9.00 -6.30
N VAL A 112 -14.92 -8.88 -6.96
CA VAL A 112 -16.24 -9.01 -6.33
C VAL A 112 -17.07 -10.03 -7.09
N GLU A 113 -18.10 -10.51 -6.42
CA GLU A 113 -19.04 -11.50 -6.99
C GLU A 113 -20.45 -10.95 -7.02
#